data_4d29c24d72a41428ee54caeda71317d1
#
_entry.id   4d29c24d72a41428ee54caeda71317d1
#
_cell.length_a   1.000
_cell.length_b   1.000
_cell.length_c   1.000
_cell.angle_alpha   90.00
_cell.angle_beta   90.00
_cell.angle_gamma   90.00
#
_symmetry.space_group_name_H-M   'P 1'
#
loop_
_entity.id
_entity.type
_entity.pdbx_description
1 polymer ?
#
loop_
_entity_poly.entity_id
_entity_poly.type
_entity_poly.pdbx_seq_one_letter_code
_entity_poly.pdbx_strand_id
1 'polypeptide(L)'
;MDTDLARQRLADERDRLAAVRATFDEEGLTEQSENDSVGELSSYDQHQADMGTETFEREKDLSILEQVEAELADVEHALRRLDDGTYGTCEACGDAIGDERLEVQPAARFCIAHQVAAEGAASQ
;
A
#
# COMPACT_ATOMS: atom_id res chain seq x y z
N MET A 1 -1.67 21.37 8.21
CA MET A 1 -0.59 20.60 8.84
C MET A 1 0.76 21.17 8.38
N ASP A 2 1.70 21.27 9.29
CA ASP A 2 3.04 21.73 8.97
C ASP A 2 3.68 20.78 7.95
N THR A 3 4.20 21.31 6.85
CA THR A 3 4.78 20.51 5.78
C THR A 3 6.04 19.77 6.21
N ASP A 4 6.83 20.35 7.11
CA ASP A 4 8.02 19.66 7.62
C ASP A 4 7.64 18.46 8.49
N LEU A 5 6.63 18.62 9.32
CA LEU A 5 6.11 17.50 10.13
C LEU A 5 5.50 16.43 9.24
N ALA A 6 4.73 16.84 8.24
CA ALA A 6 4.14 15.90 7.29
C ALA A 6 5.22 15.11 6.56
N ARG A 7 6.26 15.79 6.11
CA ARG A 7 7.37 15.13 5.42
C ARG A 7 8.05 14.11 6.31
N GLN A 8 8.28 14.47 7.58
CA GLN A 8 8.90 13.55 8.52
C GLN A 8 8.05 12.32 8.77
N ARG A 9 6.76 12.52 9.00
CA ARG A 9 5.84 11.40 9.22
C ARG A 9 5.74 10.48 8.02
N LEU A 10 5.69 11.06 6.83
CA LEU A 10 5.62 10.27 5.60
C LEU A 10 6.93 9.52 5.35
N ALA A 11 8.07 10.14 5.61
CA ALA A 11 9.34 9.47 5.46
C ALA A 11 9.48 8.31 6.44
N ASP A 12 9.06 8.49 7.69
CA ASP A 12 9.08 7.43 8.70
C ASP A 12 8.15 6.28 8.30
N GLU A 13 6.97 6.61 7.79
CA GLU A 13 6.04 5.59 7.32
C GLU A 13 6.58 4.84 6.11
N ARG A 14 7.21 5.56 5.17
CA ARG A 14 7.87 4.94 4.03
C ARG A 14 8.93 3.95 4.49
N ASP A 15 9.75 4.34 5.45
CA ASP A 15 10.82 3.47 5.94
C ASP A 15 10.26 2.23 6.62
N ARG A 16 9.18 2.39 7.38
CA ARG A 16 8.50 1.28 8.03
C ARG A 16 7.93 0.31 7.00
N LEU A 17 7.24 0.81 6.01
CA LEU A 17 6.64 -0.01 4.96
C LEU A 17 7.70 -0.68 4.09
N ALA A 18 8.77 0.03 3.78
CA ALA A 18 9.87 -0.55 3.01
C ALA A 18 10.56 -1.69 3.77
N ALA A 19 10.68 -1.57 5.09
CA ALA A 19 11.24 -2.64 5.91
C ALA A 19 10.35 -3.88 5.91
N VAL A 20 9.03 -3.68 5.98
CA VAL A 20 8.07 -4.80 5.89
C VAL A 20 8.17 -5.47 4.51
N ARG A 21 8.22 -4.67 3.45
CA ARG A 21 8.37 -5.20 2.10
C ARG A 21 9.66 -6.00 1.94
N ALA A 22 10.75 -5.53 2.53
CA ALA A 22 12.03 -6.25 2.48
C ALA A 22 11.94 -7.62 3.13
N THR A 23 11.15 -7.76 4.19
CA THR A 23 10.90 -9.06 4.82
C THR A 23 10.24 -10.02 3.84
N PHE A 24 9.27 -9.54 3.06
CA PHE A 24 8.63 -10.37 2.04
C PHE A 24 9.59 -10.71 0.90
N ASP A 25 10.48 -9.78 0.52
CA ASP A 25 11.51 -10.07 -0.48
C ASP A 25 12.42 -11.21 -0.04
N GLU A 26 12.81 -11.22 1.22
CA GLU A 26 13.65 -12.27 1.77
C GLU A 26 12.97 -13.62 1.72
N GLU A 27 11.64 -13.62 1.83
CA GLU A 27 10.83 -14.84 1.74
C GLU A 27 10.52 -15.24 0.30
N GLY A 28 10.90 -14.42 -0.68
CA GLY A 28 10.66 -14.69 -2.10
C GLY A 28 9.26 -14.38 -2.58
N LEU A 29 8.44 -13.74 -1.76
CA LEU A 29 7.05 -13.46 -2.12
C LEU A 29 6.91 -12.40 -3.20
N THR A 30 7.81 -11.42 -3.25
CA THR A 30 7.76 -10.38 -4.29
C THR A 30 8.01 -10.95 -5.66
N GLU A 31 8.91 -11.90 -5.79
CA GLU A 31 9.16 -12.57 -7.07
C GLU A 31 7.94 -13.35 -7.53
N GLN A 32 7.26 -14.01 -6.60
CA GLN A 32 6.04 -14.74 -6.91
C GLN A 32 4.92 -13.81 -7.35
N SER A 33 4.80 -12.67 -6.71
CA SER A 33 3.82 -11.66 -7.07
C SER A 33 4.05 -11.12 -8.48
N GLU A 34 5.29 -10.88 -8.84
CA GLU A 34 5.65 -10.32 -10.13
C GLU A 34 5.55 -11.33 -11.27
N ASN A 35 5.93 -12.55 -11.00
CA ASN A 35 6.04 -13.57 -12.04
C ASN A 35 4.77 -14.39 -12.24
N ASP A 36 3.87 -14.34 -11.31
CA ASP A 36 2.58 -15.04 -11.34
C ASP A 36 2.72 -16.43 -11.93
N SER A 37 3.55 -17.25 -11.31
CA SER A 37 4.32 -18.07 -12.13
C SER A 37 3.83 -19.47 -12.32
N VAL A 38 3.96 -19.85 -13.52
CA VAL A 38 3.79 -21.16 -14.07
C VAL A 38 4.62 -22.22 -13.35
N GLY A 39 5.79 -21.85 -12.84
CA GLY A 39 6.64 -22.78 -12.10
C GLY A 39 6.02 -23.31 -10.82
N GLU A 40 5.12 -22.58 -10.22
CA GLU A 40 4.45 -23.01 -9.03
C GLU A 40 3.49 -24.17 -9.25
N LEU A 41 2.90 -24.24 -10.43
CA LEU A 41 1.95 -25.30 -10.73
C LEU A 41 2.57 -26.68 -10.66
N SER A 42 3.83 -26.79 -11.02
CA SER A 42 4.49 -28.11 -10.97
C SER A 42 4.84 -28.54 -9.57
N SER A 43 5.05 -27.61 -8.64
CA SER A 43 5.28 -27.99 -7.24
C SER A 43 4.00 -28.34 -6.51
N TYR A 44 2.87 -27.91 -7.00
CA TYR A 44 1.59 -28.23 -6.39
C TYR A 44 1.26 -29.70 -6.44
N ASP A 45 1.61 -30.38 -7.49
CA ASP A 45 1.27 -31.78 -7.65
C ASP A 45 1.96 -32.70 -6.68
N GLN A 46 3.03 -32.26 -6.04
CA GLN A 46 3.85 -33.10 -5.19
C GLN A 46 3.43 -33.13 -3.72
N HIS A 47 2.64 -32.15 -3.29
CA HIS A 47 2.35 -31.97 -1.86
C HIS A 47 0.87 -31.70 -1.57
N GLN A 48 0.00 -32.43 -2.22
CA GLN A 48 -1.44 -32.18 -2.09
C GLN A 48 -1.98 -32.30 -0.68
N ALA A 49 -1.41 -33.14 0.15
CA ALA A 49 -1.91 -33.38 1.50
C ALA A 49 -1.75 -32.16 2.41
N ASP A 50 -0.70 -31.36 2.18
CA ASP A 50 -0.38 -30.21 3.02
C ASP A 50 -0.78 -28.88 2.38
N MET A 51 -1.25 -28.92 1.16
CA MET A 51 -1.43 -27.72 0.36
C MET A 51 -2.51 -26.75 0.81
N GLY A 52 -3.55 -27.26 1.44
CA GLY A 52 -4.63 -26.38 1.88
C GLY A 52 -4.16 -25.28 2.81
N THR A 53 -3.34 -25.64 3.80
CA THR A 53 -2.83 -24.68 4.77
C THR A 53 -1.76 -23.78 4.17
N GLU A 54 -0.82 -24.36 3.44
CA GLU A 54 0.25 -23.58 2.83
C GLU A 54 -0.25 -22.60 1.80
N THR A 55 -1.20 -23.02 0.97
CA THR A 55 -1.81 -22.15 -0.02
C THR A 55 -2.55 -20.99 0.64
N PHE A 56 -3.29 -21.27 1.70
CA PHE A 56 -4.02 -20.25 2.43
C PHE A 56 -3.08 -19.21 3.04
N GLU A 57 -2.00 -19.66 3.68
CA GLU A 57 -1.03 -18.75 4.27
C GLU A 57 -0.32 -17.91 3.22
N ARG A 58 0.02 -18.51 2.08
CA ARG A 58 0.65 -17.80 0.98
C ARG A 58 -0.26 -16.74 0.39
N GLU A 59 -1.54 -17.07 0.19
CA GLU A 59 -2.51 -16.08 -0.32
C GLU A 59 -2.69 -14.94 0.65
N LYS A 60 -2.70 -15.24 1.95
CA LYS A 60 -2.78 -14.22 2.98
C LYS A 60 -1.57 -13.31 2.95
N ASP A 61 -0.36 -13.90 2.86
CA ASP A 61 0.88 -13.13 2.80
C ASP A 61 0.95 -12.26 1.56
N LEU A 62 0.51 -12.77 0.41
CA LEU A 62 0.47 -12.00 -0.82
C LEU A 62 -0.53 -10.85 -0.73
N SER A 63 -1.66 -11.06 -0.06
CA SER A 63 -2.63 -9.99 0.16
C SER A 63 -2.06 -8.88 1.04
N ILE A 64 -1.32 -9.25 2.07
CA ILE A 64 -0.66 -8.27 2.93
C ILE A 64 0.40 -7.51 2.14
N LEU A 65 1.19 -8.20 1.33
CA LEU A 65 2.20 -7.58 0.49
C LEU A 65 1.57 -6.57 -0.48
N GLU A 66 0.48 -6.94 -1.12
CA GLU A 66 -0.24 -6.02 -2.01
C GLU A 66 -0.69 -4.76 -1.29
N GLN A 67 -1.18 -4.91 -0.06
CA GLN A 67 -1.60 -3.78 0.76
C GLN A 67 -0.40 -2.90 1.13
N VAL A 68 0.71 -3.51 1.52
CA VAL A 68 1.94 -2.78 1.86
C VAL A 68 2.43 -1.99 0.66
N GLU A 69 2.44 -2.61 -0.52
CA GLU A 69 2.88 -1.94 -1.74
C GLU A 69 1.96 -0.78 -2.13
N ALA A 70 0.66 -0.93 -1.95
CA ALA A 70 -0.30 0.14 -2.21
C ALA A 70 -0.10 1.30 -1.25
N GLU A 71 0.08 1.03 0.03
CA GLU A 71 0.32 2.05 1.03
C GLU A 71 1.65 2.77 0.78
N LEU A 72 2.68 2.02 0.41
CA LEU A 72 3.98 2.59 0.09
C LEU A 72 3.88 3.53 -1.13
N ALA A 73 3.14 3.13 -2.15
CA ALA A 73 2.90 3.98 -3.31
C ALA A 73 2.18 5.26 -2.93
N ASP A 74 1.19 5.19 -2.02
CA ASP A 74 0.48 6.37 -1.54
C ASP A 74 1.40 7.31 -0.77
N VAL A 75 2.26 6.77 0.08
CA VAL A 75 3.22 7.57 0.84
C VAL A 75 4.21 8.25 -0.10
N GLU A 76 4.74 7.54 -1.07
CA GLU A 76 5.66 8.12 -2.05
C GLU A 76 4.98 9.20 -2.88
N HIS A 77 3.73 8.98 -3.25
CA HIS A 77 2.94 9.98 -3.97
C HIS A 77 2.77 11.25 -3.14
N ALA A 78 2.45 11.09 -1.84
CA ALA A 78 2.30 12.24 -0.94
C ALA A 78 3.62 13.01 -0.78
N LEU A 79 4.74 12.31 -0.70
CA LEU A 79 6.04 12.97 -0.65
C LEU A 79 6.33 13.78 -1.91
N ARG A 80 5.96 13.27 -3.08
CA ARG A 80 6.10 14.03 -4.33
C ARG A 80 5.19 15.26 -4.33
N ARG A 81 3.99 15.16 -3.77
CA ARG A 81 3.08 16.30 -3.67
C ARG A 81 3.62 17.38 -2.73
N LEU A 82 4.33 16.98 -1.68
CA LEU A 82 5.03 17.97 -0.85
C LEU A 82 6.08 18.74 -1.66
N ASP A 83 6.83 18.03 -2.50
CA ASP A 83 7.82 18.66 -3.35
C ASP A 83 7.18 19.59 -4.39
N ASP A 84 6.01 19.21 -4.88
CA ASP A 84 5.28 20.00 -5.90
C ASP A 84 4.45 21.14 -5.30
N GLY A 85 4.28 21.18 -3.98
CA GLY A 85 3.48 22.20 -3.32
C GLY A 85 1.98 21.94 -3.38
N THR A 86 1.57 20.70 -3.67
CA THR A 86 0.15 20.33 -3.78
C THR A 86 -0.35 19.46 -2.64
N TYR A 87 0.50 19.21 -1.67
CA TYR A 87 0.15 18.37 -0.52
C TYR A 87 -1.02 18.98 0.26
N GLY A 88 -1.92 18.10 0.72
CA GLY A 88 -3.04 18.50 1.58
C GLY A 88 -4.29 18.93 0.83
N THR A 89 -4.29 18.82 -0.50
CA THR A 89 -5.48 19.11 -1.31
C THR A 89 -6.05 17.83 -1.88
N CYS A 90 -7.38 17.77 -1.95
CA CYS A 90 -8.08 16.63 -2.53
C CYS A 90 -7.79 16.56 -4.03
N GLU A 91 -7.38 15.39 -4.51
CA GLU A 91 -7.08 15.21 -5.93
C GLU A 91 -8.32 15.28 -6.81
N ALA A 92 -9.49 15.04 -6.25
CA ALA A 92 -10.74 15.05 -7.02
C ALA A 92 -11.35 16.45 -7.13
N CYS A 93 -11.32 17.26 -6.06
CA CYS A 93 -12.01 18.55 -6.06
C CYS A 93 -11.10 19.76 -5.82
N GLY A 94 -9.86 19.54 -5.41
CA GLY A 94 -8.93 20.64 -5.15
C GLY A 94 -9.11 21.34 -3.82
N ASP A 95 -10.10 20.98 -3.04
CA ASP A 95 -10.31 21.55 -1.72
C ASP A 95 -9.34 20.97 -0.71
N ALA A 96 -9.13 21.69 0.40
CA ALA A 96 -8.27 21.21 1.46
C ALA A 96 -8.82 19.93 2.06
N ILE A 97 -7.94 18.96 2.31
CA ILE A 97 -8.34 17.71 2.97
C ILE A 97 -8.65 17.96 4.44
N GLY A 98 -7.93 18.86 5.08
CA GLY A 98 -8.10 19.18 6.49
C GLY A 98 -7.01 18.58 7.36
N ASP A 99 -6.57 19.36 8.33
CA ASP A 99 -5.46 18.97 9.19
C ASP A 99 -5.77 17.75 10.05
N GLU A 100 -6.99 17.65 10.55
CA GLU A 100 -7.37 16.51 11.39
C GLU A 100 -7.25 15.19 10.64
N ARG A 101 -7.68 15.17 9.39
CA ARG A 101 -7.58 13.97 8.55
C ARG A 101 -6.13 13.67 8.21
N LEU A 102 -5.33 14.69 7.92
CA LEU A 102 -3.92 14.50 7.59
C LEU A 102 -3.10 14.02 8.79
N GLU A 103 -3.49 14.39 10.00
CA GLU A 103 -2.84 13.89 11.20
C GLU A 103 -3.04 12.37 11.36
N VAL A 104 -4.19 11.88 10.98
CA VAL A 104 -4.51 10.44 11.05
C VAL A 104 -3.97 9.70 9.82
N GLN A 105 -4.12 10.31 8.65
CA GLN A 105 -3.69 9.71 7.38
C GLN A 105 -2.85 10.72 6.59
N PRO A 106 -1.56 10.85 6.89
CA PRO A 106 -0.72 11.81 6.17
C PRO A 106 -0.66 11.59 4.65
N ALA A 107 -0.90 10.36 4.20
CA ALA A 107 -0.88 10.04 2.77
C ALA A 107 -2.24 10.15 2.10
N ALA A 108 -3.25 10.73 2.77
CA ALA A 108 -4.58 10.88 2.20
C ALA A 108 -4.54 11.68 0.90
N ARG A 109 -5.22 11.19 -0.13
CA ARG A 109 -5.33 11.83 -1.44
C ARG A 109 -6.63 12.60 -1.63
N PHE A 110 -7.64 12.25 -0.86
CA PHE A 110 -9.01 12.75 -1.06
C PHE A 110 -9.59 13.26 0.25
N CYS A 111 -10.49 14.25 0.14
CA CYS A 111 -11.35 14.61 1.27
C CYS A 111 -12.29 13.43 1.58
N ILE A 112 -12.95 13.48 2.74
CA ILE A 112 -13.79 12.35 3.17
C ILE A 112 -14.82 11.97 2.11
N ALA A 113 -15.50 12.96 1.53
CA ALA A 113 -16.54 12.69 0.54
C ALA A 113 -16.00 11.96 -0.69
N HIS A 114 -14.84 12.39 -1.18
CA HIS A 114 -14.26 11.78 -2.37
C HIS A 114 -13.53 10.47 -2.07
N GLN A 115 -13.04 10.31 -0.84
CA GLN A 115 -12.48 9.02 -0.42
C GLN A 115 -13.56 7.94 -0.40
N VAL A 116 -14.72 8.25 0.14
CA VAL A 116 -15.86 7.31 0.17
C VAL A 116 -16.28 6.95 -1.26
N ALA A 117 -16.33 7.94 -2.15
CA ALA A 117 -16.67 7.71 -3.55
C ALA A 117 -15.64 6.82 -4.25
N ALA A 118 -14.35 7.04 -3.99
CA ALA A 118 -13.27 6.23 -4.57
C ALA A 118 -13.32 4.79 -4.08
N GLU A 119 -13.57 4.59 -2.78
CA GLU A 119 -13.71 3.26 -2.20
C GLU A 119 -14.92 2.54 -2.75
N GLY A 120 -16.03 3.25 -2.91
CA GLY A 120 -17.23 2.69 -3.51
C GLY A 120 -17.01 2.24 -4.95
N ALA A 121 -16.28 3.04 -5.73
CA ALA A 121 -15.94 2.69 -7.10
C ALA A 121 -15.00 1.48 -7.13
N ALA A 122 -14.05 1.41 -6.23
CA ALA A 122 -13.09 0.31 -6.16
C ALA A 122 -13.73 -1.01 -5.75
N SER A 123 -14.82 -0.97 -4.99
CA SER A 123 -15.50 -2.19 -4.56
C SER A 123 -16.50 -2.73 -5.59
N GLN A 124 -16.68 -2.05 -6.68
CA GLN A 124 -17.48 -2.53 -7.79
C GLN A 124 -16.62 -3.19 -8.85
#